data_a1f63fb030948f2a606ca75f9b5e90d2
#
_entry.id   a1f63fb030948f2a606ca75f9b5e90d2
#
_cell.length_a   1.000
_cell.length_b   1.000
_cell.length_c   1.000
_cell.angle_alpha   90.00
_cell.angle_beta   90.00
_cell.angle_gamma   90.00
#
_symmetry.space_group_name_H-M   'P 1'
#
loop_
_entity.id
_entity.type
_entity.pdbx_description
1 polymer ?
#
loop_
_entity_poly.entity_id
_entity_poly.type
_entity_poly.pdbx_seq_one_letter_code
_entity_poly.pdbx_strand_id
1 'polypeptide(L)'
;MNLSDSKKKLALAGVLCGLVAACLAYFGNPANMAFCIACFIRDTAGALGFHQAEVVQYARPEIIGLVIGAFIISVATKEYRSTAGSSPMIRFILGMVIMIGSLIFLGCPLRMVIRMSAGDLNAWVALIGFVLGVGTGAFALKNGFSLGRAHETNKESGAVIPVQIGRAHV
;
A
#
# COMPACT_ATOMS: atom_id res chain seq x y z
N MET A 1 -24.45 -10.96 8.85
CA MET A 1 -24.16 -9.73 8.08
C MET A 1 -24.65 -9.96 6.67
N ASN A 2 -25.67 -9.20 6.22
CA ASN A 2 -26.27 -9.39 4.89
C ASN A 2 -25.26 -9.08 3.78
N LEU A 3 -25.12 -9.96 2.80
CA LEU A 3 -24.21 -9.82 1.65
C LEU A 3 -24.47 -8.50 0.88
N SER A 4 -25.71 -8.05 0.84
CA SER A 4 -26.15 -6.79 0.25
C SER A 4 -25.57 -5.57 0.97
N ASP A 5 -25.56 -5.56 2.30
CA ASP A 5 -25.05 -4.45 3.12
C ASP A 5 -23.52 -4.36 3.03
N SER A 6 -22.84 -5.51 2.93
CA SER A 6 -21.40 -5.54 2.71
C SER A 6 -21.00 -4.96 1.35
N LYS A 7 -21.75 -5.28 0.30
CA LYS A 7 -21.52 -4.72 -1.05
C LYS A 7 -21.75 -3.20 -1.09
N LYS A 8 -22.80 -2.69 -0.42
CA LYS A 8 -23.08 -1.26 -0.33
C LYS A 8 -21.96 -0.50 0.41
N LYS A 9 -21.48 -1.05 1.55
CA LYS A 9 -20.36 -0.46 2.30
C LYS A 9 -19.08 -0.44 1.48
N LEU A 10 -18.80 -1.50 0.72
CA LEU A 10 -17.62 -1.58 -0.15
C LEU A 10 -17.72 -0.56 -1.30
N ALA A 11 -18.89 -0.44 -1.92
CA ALA A 11 -19.11 0.55 -2.97
C ALA A 11 -18.96 1.99 -2.45
N LEU A 12 -19.52 2.28 -1.27
CA LEU A 12 -19.38 3.58 -0.62
C LEU A 12 -17.92 3.90 -0.31
N ALA A 13 -17.18 2.93 0.23
CA ALA A 13 -15.75 3.10 0.50
C ALA A 13 -14.96 3.39 -0.80
N GLY A 14 -15.28 2.70 -1.89
CA GLY A 14 -14.67 2.94 -3.21
C GLY A 14 -14.95 4.36 -3.74
N VAL A 15 -16.19 4.83 -3.62
CA VAL A 15 -16.58 6.20 -4.01
C VAL A 15 -15.83 7.24 -3.18
N LEU A 16 -15.77 7.05 -1.86
CA LEU A 16 -15.05 7.97 -0.97
C LEU A 16 -13.55 8.01 -1.30
N CYS A 17 -12.91 6.86 -1.50
CA CYS A 17 -11.51 6.80 -1.93
C CYS A 17 -11.28 7.49 -3.28
N GLY A 18 -12.19 7.32 -4.24
CA GLY A 18 -12.13 7.98 -5.55
C GLY A 18 -12.24 9.50 -5.42
N LEU A 19 -13.16 10.00 -4.61
CA LEU A 19 -13.32 11.43 -4.34
C LEU A 19 -12.07 12.02 -3.68
N VAL A 20 -11.52 11.34 -2.67
CA VAL A 20 -10.29 11.80 -2.00
C VAL A 20 -9.11 11.81 -2.98
N ALA A 21 -8.99 10.80 -3.85
CA ALA A 21 -7.96 10.77 -4.88
C ALA A 21 -8.08 11.94 -5.87
N ALA A 22 -9.31 12.29 -6.27
CA ALA A 22 -9.57 13.44 -7.14
C ALA A 22 -9.25 14.77 -6.43
N CYS A 23 -9.62 14.91 -5.15
CA CYS A 23 -9.27 16.08 -4.35
C CYS A 23 -7.76 16.24 -4.21
N LEU A 24 -7.02 15.16 -3.93
CA LEU A 24 -5.55 15.18 -3.84
C LEU A 24 -4.93 15.66 -5.15
N ALA A 25 -5.42 15.18 -6.29
CA ALA A 25 -4.96 15.62 -7.59
C ALA A 25 -5.23 17.11 -7.83
N TYR A 26 -6.40 17.61 -7.41
CA TYR A 26 -6.75 19.02 -7.49
C TYR A 26 -5.84 19.91 -6.62
N PHE A 27 -5.45 19.45 -5.45
CA PHE A 27 -4.54 20.16 -4.54
C PHE A 27 -3.04 20.02 -4.87
N GLY A 28 -2.70 19.50 -6.05
CA GLY A 28 -1.33 19.49 -6.55
C GLY A 28 -0.57 18.18 -6.39
N ASN A 29 -1.23 17.10 -5.96
CA ASN A 29 -0.61 15.78 -6.00
C ASN A 29 -0.36 15.38 -7.47
N PRO A 30 0.84 14.86 -7.80
CA PRO A 30 1.15 14.46 -9.17
C PRO A 30 0.10 13.51 -9.76
N ALA A 31 -0.23 13.72 -11.04
CA ALA A 31 -1.26 12.97 -11.74
C ALA A 31 -1.08 11.44 -11.60
N ASN A 32 -2.18 10.74 -11.37
CA ASN A 32 -2.22 9.28 -11.22
C ASN A 32 -1.36 8.70 -10.07
N MET A 33 -0.98 9.50 -9.09
CA MET A 33 -0.15 9.03 -7.97
C MET A 33 -0.90 8.84 -6.66
N ALA A 34 -2.00 9.52 -6.42
CA ALA A 34 -2.83 9.48 -5.20
C ALA A 34 -2.34 8.52 -4.06
N PHE A 35 -2.86 7.31 -3.99
CA PHE A 35 -2.52 6.32 -2.96
C PHE A 35 -1.47 5.29 -3.42
N CYS A 36 -0.50 5.68 -4.25
CA CYS A 36 0.53 4.77 -4.74
C CYS A 36 1.57 4.46 -3.66
N ILE A 37 1.51 3.28 -3.05
CA ILE A 37 2.41 2.86 -1.97
C ILE A 37 3.88 2.79 -2.45
N ALA A 38 4.13 2.29 -3.64
CA ALA A 38 5.48 2.27 -4.21
C ALA A 38 6.04 3.69 -4.40
N CYS A 39 5.17 4.65 -4.78
CA CYS A 39 5.56 6.05 -4.87
C CYS A 39 5.88 6.63 -3.49
N PHE A 40 5.13 6.26 -2.46
CA PHE A 40 5.40 6.70 -1.08
C PHE A 40 6.79 6.28 -0.61
N ILE A 41 7.17 5.03 -0.84
CA ILE A 41 8.49 4.52 -0.45
C ILE A 41 9.59 5.22 -1.26
N ARG A 42 9.40 5.40 -2.57
CA ARG A 42 10.34 6.12 -3.43
C ARG A 42 10.52 7.57 -2.96
N ASP A 43 9.44 8.29 -2.74
CA ASP A 43 9.46 9.70 -2.39
C ASP A 43 10.06 9.91 -0.98
N THR A 44 9.79 8.99 -0.04
CA THR A 44 10.44 8.97 1.27
C THR A 44 11.95 8.71 1.14
N ALA A 45 12.36 7.77 0.29
CA ALA A 45 13.79 7.52 0.01
C ALA A 45 14.46 8.76 -0.59
N GLY A 46 13.76 9.49 -1.47
CA GLY A 46 14.23 10.77 -2.01
C GLY A 46 14.36 11.87 -0.97
N ALA A 47 13.38 11.98 -0.07
CA ALA A 47 13.43 12.93 1.05
C ALA A 47 14.60 12.65 2.01
N LEU A 48 15.00 11.39 2.13
CA LEU A 48 16.18 10.95 2.91
C LEU A 48 17.50 11.09 2.13
N GLY A 49 17.46 11.54 0.87
CA GLY A 49 18.67 11.77 0.06
C GLY A 49 19.22 10.55 -0.67
N PHE A 50 18.47 9.42 -0.70
CA PHE A 50 18.93 8.21 -1.41
C PHE A 50 18.85 8.31 -2.94
N HIS A 51 18.20 9.32 -3.48
CA HIS A 51 18.21 9.62 -4.91
C HIS A 51 18.03 11.13 -5.13
N GLN A 52 18.33 11.62 -6.34
CA GLN A 52 18.35 13.06 -6.69
C GLN A 52 17.31 13.43 -7.75
N ALA A 53 16.16 12.75 -7.79
CA ALA A 53 15.08 13.10 -8.70
C ALA A 53 14.21 14.21 -8.08
N GLU A 54 14.46 15.47 -8.43
CA GLU A 54 13.90 16.68 -7.81
C GLU A 54 12.38 16.65 -7.58
N VAL A 55 11.61 16.16 -8.54
CA VAL A 55 10.14 16.15 -8.49
C VAL A 55 9.59 15.23 -7.40
N VAL A 56 10.40 14.30 -6.88
CA VAL A 56 9.95 13.23 -5.96
C VAL A 56 10.80 13.14 -4.70
N GLN A 57 11.54 14.20 -4.38
CA GLN A 57 12.37 14.33 -3.18
C GLN A 57 11.59 15.00 -2.03
N TYR A 58 10.41 14.51 -1.69
CA TYR A 58 9.65 15.05 -0.56
C TYR A 58 8.87 13.97 0.18
N ALA A 59 8.73 14.15 1.51
CA ALA A 59 7.89 13.28 2.32
C ALA A 59 6.42 13.66 2.11
N ARG A 60 5.62 12.71 1.64
CA ARG A 60 4.20 12.94 1.36
C ARG A 60 3.38 12.96 2.64
N PRO A 61 2.61 14.01 2.91
CA PRO A 61 1.76 14.09 4.10
C PRO A 61 0.64 13.02 4.09
N GLU A 62 0.23 12.52 2.93
CA GLU A 62 -0.77 11.47 2.79
C GLU A 62 -0.35 10.16 3.47
N ILE A 63 0.96 9.86 3.53
CA ILE A 63 1.48 8.66 4.21
C ILE A 63 1.16 8.74 5.70
N ILE A 64 1.38 9.91 6.29
CA ILE A 64 1.15 10.16 7.71
C ILE A 64 -0.34 9.98 8.02
N GLY A 65 -1.21 10.60 7.20
CA GLY A 65 -2.66 10.47 7.32
C GLY A 65 -3.14 9.03 7.19
N LEU A 66 -2.60 8.26 6.25
CA LEU A 66 -2.94 6.84 6.06
C LEU A 66 -2.54 5.99 7.26
N VAL A 67 -1.30 6.13 7.75
CA VAL A 67 -0.78 5.31 8.86
C VAL A 67 -1.52 5.65 10.16
N ILE A 68 -1.66 6.94 10.48
CA ILE A 68 -2.34 7.37 11.70
C ILE A 68 -3.83 7.06 11.63
N GLY A 69 -4.49 7.31 10.50
CA GLY A 69 -5.90 7.02 10.30
C GLY A 69 -6.21 5.51 10.46
N ALA A 70 -5.42 4.66 9.82
CA ALA A 70 -5.55 3.21 9.95
C ALA A 70 -5.31 2.74 11.40
N PHE A 71 -4.32 3.31 12.08
CA PHE A 71 -4.02 3.00 13.47
C PHE A 71 -5.18 3.41 14.40
N ILE A 72 -5.69 4.63 14.27
CA ILE A 72 -6.81 5.12 15.10
C ILE A 72 -8.04 4.24 14.89
N ILE A 73 -8.40 3.92 13.65
CA ILE A 73 -9.57 3.08 13.36
C ILE A 73 -9.38 1.68 13.92
N SER A 74 -8.21 1.05 13.73
CA SER A 74 -7.96 -0.31 14.22
C SER A 74 -8.00 -0.41 15.75
N VAL A 75 -7.56 0.64 16.45
CA VAL A 75 -7.66 0.73 17.92
C VAL A 75 -9.11 0.97 18.34
N ALA A 76 -9.83 1.86 17.66
CA ALA A 76 -11.23 2.19 17.98
C ALA A 76 -12.17 0.99 17.76
N THR A 77 -11.95 0.21 16.69
CA THR A 77 -12.72 -1.02 16.39
C THR A 77 -12.26 -2.23 17.21
N LYS A 78 -11.21 -2.10 18.03
CA LYS A 78 -10.58 -3.20 18.79
C LYS A 78 -10.08 -4.35 17.90
N GLU A 79 -9.78 -4.07 16.65
CA GLU A 79 -9.22 -5.01 15.68
C GLU A 79 -7.69 -4.98 15.63
N TYR A 80 -7.07 -4.11 16.44
CA TYR A 80 -5.63 -3.98 16.50
C TYR A 80 -4.97 -5.25 16.99
N ARG A 81 -4.20 -5.90 16.09
CA ARG A 81 -3.41 -7.10 16.38
C ARG A 81 -1.98 -6.88 15.94
N SER A 82 -1.05 -7.04 16.86
CA SER A 82 0.37 -7.07 16.53
C SER A 82 0.78 -8.50 16.20
N THR A 83 1.04 -8.76 14.93
CA THR A 83 1.43 -10.08 14.45
C THR A 83 2.78 -10.02 13.76
N ALA A 84 3.69 -10.93 14.11
CA ALA A 84 4.90 -11.18 13.37
C ALA A 84 4.73 -12.43 12.50
N GLY A 85 5.41 -12.42 11.38
CA GLY A 85 5.37 -13.57 10.48
C GLY A 85 6.66 -14.36 10.52
N SER A 86 6.85 -15.18 9.48
CA SER A 86 8.05 -15.97 9.23
C SER A 86 9.34 -15.12 9.14
N SER A 87 10.43 -15.76 8.80
CA SER A 87 11.78 -15.18 8.71
C SER A 87 11.80 -13.74 8.13
N PRO A 88 12.37 -12.76 8.85
CA PRO A 88 12.50 -11.38 8.38
C PRO A 88 13.31 -11.28 7.09
N MET A 89 14.31 -12.16 6.91
CA MET A 89 15.16 -12.16 5.71
C MET A 89 14.38 -12.49 4.43
N ILE A 90 13.49 -13.49 4.49
CA ILE A 90 12.66 -13.86 3.34
C ILE A 90 11.71 -12.72 2.99
N ARG A 91 11.13 -12.06 3.99
CA ARG A 91 10.25 -10.90 3.77
C ARG A 91 10.99 -9.72 3.18
N PHE A 92 12.23 -9.48 3.59
CA PHE A 92 13.07 -8.43 3.02
C PHE A 92 13.34 -8.70 1.53
N ILE A 93 13.75 -9.92 1.18
CA ILE A 93 14.00 -10.31 -0.22
C ILE A 93 12.72 -10.16 -1.06
N LEU A 94 11.58 -10.67 -0.57
CA LEU A 94 10.29 -10.53 -1.26
C LEU A 94 9.90 -9.06 -1.42
N GLY A 95 10.14 -8.23 -0.41
CA GLY A 95 9.92 -6.79 -0.48
C GLY A 95 10.75 -6.11 -1.56
N MET A 96 12.04 -6.48 -1.68
CA MET A 96 12.90 -5.98 -2.76
C MET A 96 12.36 -6.39 -4.15
N VAL A 97 11.96 -7.64 -4.33
CA VAL A 97 11.40 -8.12 -5.60
C VAL A 97 10.11 -7.37 -5.97
N ILE A 98 9.23 -7.15 -4.99
CA ILE A 98 7.99 -6.37 -5.19
C ILE A 98 8.33 -4.92 -5.58
N MET A 99 9.31 -4.30 -4.93
CA MET A 99 9.71 -2.94 -5.26
C MET A 99 10.33 -2.83 -6.65
N ILE A 100 11.18 -3.78 -7.06
CA ILE A 100 11.75 -3.82 -8.40
C ILE A 100 10.62 -3.94 -9.45
N GLY A 101 9.68 -4.86 -9.24
CA GLY A 101 8.51 -5.00 -10.13
C GLY A 101 7.67 -3.73 -10.21
N SER A 102 7.43 -3.08 -9.07
CA SER A 102 6.67 -1.82 -9.00
C SER A 102 7.40 -0.66 -9.67
N LEU A 103 8.73 -0.62 -9.64
CA LEU A 103 9.53 0.40 -10.32
C LEU A 103 9.53 0.19 -11.84
N ILE A 104 9.61 -1.05 -12.31
CA ILE A 104 9.53 -1.36 -13.74
C ILE A 104 8.18 -0.93 -14.32
N PHE A 105 7.10 -1.18 -13.59
CA PHE A 105 5.75 -0.80 -14.02
C PHE A 105 5.46 0.70 -13.76
N LEU A 106 6.29 1.39 -12.97
CA LEU A 106 6.09 2.77 -12.50
C LEU A 106 4.84 2.92 -11.61
N GLY A 107 4.56 1.94 -10.77
CA GLY A 107 3.48 2.03 -9.82
C GLY A 107 3.11 0.72 -9.13
N CYS A 108 2.34 0.82 -8.05
CA CYS A 108 1.73 -0.30 -7.37
C CYS A 108 0.38 -0.70 -8.02
N PRO A 109 -0.24 -1.83 -7.65
CA PRO A 109 -1.56 -2.22 -8.18
C PRO A 109 -2.65 -1.17 -8.04
N LEU A 110 -2.63 -0.35 -6.98
CA LEU A 110 -3.60 0.76 -6.82
C LEU A 110 -3.41 1.83 -7.91
N ARG A 111 -2.16 2.20 -8.19
CA ARG A 111 -1.87 3.13 -9.28
C ARG A 111 -2.22 2.54 -10.65
N MET A 112 -2.07 1.23 -10.82
CA MET A 112 -2.49 0.53 -12.03
C MET A 112 -3.99 0.77 -12.31
N VAL A 113 -4.86 0.61 -11.29
CA VAL A 113 -6.30 0.86 -11.43
C VAL A 113 -6.58 2.32 -11.81
N ILE A 114 -5.91 3.27 -11.17
CA ILE A 114 -6.06 4.71 -11.50
C ILE A 114 -5.63 4.99 -12.95
N ARG A 115 -4.52 4.42 -13.39
CA ARG A 115 -4.02 4.58 -14.76
C ARG A 115 -4.93 3.91 -15.80
N MET A 116 -5.54 2.77 -15.45
CA MET A 116 -6.54 2.12 -16.31
C MET A 116 -7.76 3.03 -16.52
N SER A 117 -8.25 3.66 -15.45
CA SER A 117 -9.38 4.60 -15.56
C SER A 117 -9.04 5.86 -16.34
N ALA A 118 -7.77 6.24 -16.40
CA ALA A 118 -7.27 7.35 -17.22
C ALA A 118 -7.01 6.95 -18.71
N GLY A 119 -7.26 5.69 -19.10
CA GLY A 119 -7.12 5.22 -20.48
C GLY A 119 -5.70 4.77 -20.85
N ASP A 120 -4.81 4.54 -19.91
CA ASP A 120 -3.43 4.09 -20.17
C ASP A 120 -3.40 2.61 -20.55
N LEU A 121 -3.09 2.32 -21.81
CA LEU A 121 -3.01 0.95 -22.34
C LEU A 121 -1.92 0.10 -21.67
N ASN A 122 -0.81 0.72 -21.23
CA ASN A 122 0.24 0.00 -20.51
C ASN A 122 -0.27 -0.57 -19.18
N ALA A 123 -1.25 0.08 -18.56
CA ALA A 123 -1.86 -0.43 -17.32
C ALA A 123 -2.69 -1.69 -17.57
N TRP A 124 -3.29 -1.86 -18.74
CA TRP A 124 -4.01 -3.07 -19.12
C TRP A 124 -3.05 -4.25 -19.34
N VAL A 125 -1.91 -4.01 -19.99
CA VAL A 125 -0.87 -5.04 -20.15
C VAL A 125 -0.33 -5.46 -18.77
N ALA A 126 -0.09 -4.50 -17.90
CA ALA A 126 0.34 -4.77 -16.52
C ALA A 126 -0.70 -5.56 -15.70
N LEU A 127 -2.00 -5.34 -15.94
CA LEU A 127 -3.06 -6.13 -15.32
C LEU A 127 -2.93 -7.61 -15.65
N ILE A 128 -2.65 -7.94 -16.93
CA ILE A 128 -2.43 -9.32 -17.35
C ILE A 128 -1.25 -9.92 -16.57
N GLY A 129 -0.12 -9.24 -16.53
CA GLY A 129 1.04 -9.68 -15.75
C GLY A 129 0.74 -9.84 -14.25
N PHE A 130 -0.02 -8.94 -13.68
CA PHE A 130 -0.45 -9.01 -12.28
C PHE A 130 -1.34 -10.24 -12.01
N VAL A 131 -2.34 -10.49 -12.86
CA VAL A 131 -3.23 -11.67 -12.75
C VAL A 131 -2.44 -12.97 -12.87
N LEU A 132 -1.52 -13.06 -13.84
CA LEU A 132 -0.65 -14.22 -14.00
C LEU A 132 0.25 -14.42 -12.76
N GLY A 133 0.83 -13.34 -12.21
CA GLY A 133 1.66 -13.40 -11.01
C GLY A 133 0.88 -13.87 -9.79
N VAL A 134 -0.32 -13.34 -9.56
CA VAL A 134 -1.20 -13.79 -8.48
C VAL A 134 -1.64 -15.24 -8.69
N GLY A 135 -1.93 -15.62 -9.93
CA GLY A 135 -2.30 -16.99 -10.30
C GLY A 135 -1.19 -18.00 -9.99
N THR A 136 0.05 -17.68 -10.35
CA THR A 136 1.22 -18.53 -10.03
C THR A 136 1.47 -18.62 -8.53
N GLY A 137 1.30 -17.50 -7.80
CA GLY A 137 1.38 -17.49 -6.34
C GLY A 137 0.31 -18.37 -5.69
N ALA A 138 -0.94 -18.26 -6.15
CA ALA A 138 -2.03 -19.09 -5.67
C ALA A 138 -1.81 -20.59 -5.97
N PHE A 139 -1.25 -20.91 -7.13
CA PHE A 139 -0.89 -22.28 -7.48
C PHE A 139 0.23 -22.83 -6.57
N ALA A 140 1.25 -22.04 -6.28
CA ALA A 140 2.32 -22.42 -5.35
C ALA A 140 1.78 -22.68 -3.95
N LEU A 141 0.86 -21.83 -3.44
CA LEU A 141 0.20 -22.04 -2.15
C LEU A 141 -0.61 -23.33 -2.12
N LYS A 142 -1.34 -23.66 -3.20
CA LYS A 142 -2.08 -24.94 -3.29
C LYS A 142 -1.16 -26.16 -3.28
N ASN A 143 0.05 -26.03 -3.82
CA ASN A 143 1.08 -27.08 -3.83
C ASN A 143 1.90 -27.16 -2.52
N GLY A 144 1.43 -26.52 -1.45
CA GLY A 144 2.04 -26.63 -0.11
C GLY A 144 3.15 -25.62 0.17
N PHE A 145 3.38 -24.63 -0.70
CA PHE A 145 4.29 -23.54 -0.37
C PHE A 145 3.73 -22.74 0.80
N SER A 146 4.53 -22.57 1.84
CA SER A 146 4.15 -21.77 3.02
C SER A 146 5.34 -20.99 3.53
N LEU A 147 5.12 -19.72 3.85
CA LEU A 147 6.09 -18.84 4.51
C LEU A 147 6.08 -18.99 6.04
N GLY A 148 5.35 -19.98 6.57
CA GLY A 148 5.13 -20.16 8.00
C GLY A 148 3.92 -19.37 8.52
N ARG A 149 3.46 -19.74 9.71
CA ARG A 149 2.30 -19.08 10.34
C ARG A 149 2.72 -17.77 10.99
N ALA A 150 1.86 -16.77 10.91
CA ALA A 150 1.97 -15.58 11.72
C ALA A 150 1.73 -15.93 13.20
N HIS A 151 2.50 -15.31 14.09
CA HIS A 151 2.33 -15.41 15.54
C HIS A 151 2.07 -14.04 16.14
N GLU A 152 1.34 -14.01 17.23
CA GLU A 152 1.07 -12.76 17.93
C GLU A 152 2.33 -12.29 18.66
N THR A 153 2.59 -10.99 18.59
CA THR A 153 3.67 -10.31 19.31
C THR A 153 3.09 -9.32 20.29
N ASN A 154 3.91 -8.80 21.19
CA ASN A 154 3.48 -7.76 22.13
C ASN A 154 2.86 -6.57 21.38
N LYS A 155 1.73 -6.08 21.87
CA LYS A 155 0.97 -4.98 21.26
C LYS A 155 1.83 -3.71 21.09
N GLU A 156 2.76 -3.50 22.00
CA GLU A 156 3.70 -2.37 21.97
C GLU A 156 4.61 -2.39 20.74
N SER A 157 5.08 -3.57 20.30
CA SER A 157 5.96 -3.70 19.14
C SER A 157 5.29 -3.26 17.83
N GLY A 158 3.98 -3.47 17.69
CA GLY A 158 3.23 -3.04 16.51
C GLY A 158 2.88 -1.55 16.51
N ALA A 159 2.88 -0.90 17.67
CA ALA A 159 2.56 0.52 17.82
C ALA A 159 3.77 1.44 17.64
N VAL A 160 4.99 0.93 17.61
CA VAL A 160 6.22 1.75 17.57
C VAL A 160 6.24 2.68 16.37
N ILE A 161 6.00 2.18 15.17
CA ILE A 161 6.06 2.99 13.94
C ILE A 161 4.97 4.06 13.91
N PRO A 162 3.67 3.77 14.13
CA PRO A 162 2.62 4.79 14.17
C PRO A 162 2.87 5.87 15.21
N VAL A 163 3.36 5.48 16.40
CA VAL A 163 3.64 6.43 17.49
C VAL A 163 4.85 7.31 17.17
N GLN A 164 5.91 6.75 16.57
CA GLN A 164 7.07 7.54 16.15
C GLN A 164 6.74 8.54 15.05
N ILE A 165 5.92 8.15 14.06
CA ILE A 165 5.46 9.06 13.01
C ILE A 165 4.65 10.21 13.62
N GLY A 166 3.77 9.94 14.59
CA GLY A 166 3.02 10.97 15.29
C GLY A 166 3.89 11.94 16.10
N ARG A 167 5.00 11.47 16.67
CA ARG A 167 5.94 12.31 17.44
C ARG A 167 6.86 13.18 16.59
N ALA A 168 7.15 12.77 15.37
CA ALA A 168 8.04 13.53 14.49
C ALA A 168 7.42 14.87 13.99
N HIS A 169 6.14 15.12 14.29
CA HIS A 169 5.40 16.30 13.86
C HIS A 169 4.93 17.19 15.02
N VAL A 170 5.39 16.94 16.25
CA VAL A 170 5.23 17.82 17.42
C VAL A 170 6.57 18.46 17.75
#